data_2de6422819a3f65a27026ad8ba4c9198
#
_entry.id   2de6422819a3f65a27026ad8ba4c9198
#
_cell.length_a   1.000
_cell.length_b   1.000
_cell.length_c   1.000
_cell.angle_alpha   90.00
_cell.angle_beta   90.00
_cell.angle_gamma   90.00
#
_symmetry.space_group_name_H-M   'P 1'
#
loop_
_entity.id
_entity.type
_entity.pdbx_description
1 polymer ?
#
loop_
_entity_poly.entity_id
_entity_poly.type
_entity_poly.pdbx_seq_one_letter_code
_entity_poly.pdbx_strand_id
1 'polypeptide(L)'
;MAKDEAFCFYYRDNLRMLEHYGAELVFFSPLHDEKLPENIHGLLLGGGYPELYAKQLEENESMRKSIKEALEQQLPSLAECGGFMYLHDTLTDREGTTYQMAGVIPAECQYMGKLVRFGYVEVQLPQGLTEKGTAERPEPEKIKAHEFHYFDSTANGEDCIATKPVTGRSWKCIHASDDHFWGFPHLYYPSDPKFVKWFLERTEKHI
;
A
#
# COMPACT_ATOMS: atom_id res chain seq x y z
N MET A 1 -8.88 2.36 7.94
CA MET A 1 -7.96 1.22 7.77
C MET A 1 -8.77 -0.02 7.39
N ALA A 2 -8.45 -0.66 6.27
CA ALA A 2 -9.07 -1.92 5.88
C ALA A 2 -8.73 -3.03 6.89
N LYS A 3 -9.72 -3.81 7.32
CA LYS A 3 -9.50 -4.91 8.27
C LYS A 3 -10.63 -5.93 8.19
N ASP A 4 -10.34 -7.03 7.52
CA ASP A 4 -11.19 -8.21 7.42
C ASP A 4 -10.34 -9.45 7.07
N GLU A 5 -10.95 -10.50 6.58
CA GLU A 5 -10.28 -11.75 6.22
C GLU A 5 -9.33 -11.58 5.04
N ALA A 6 -9.63 -10.67 4.11
CA ALA A 6 -8.78 -10.36 2.95
C ALA A 6 -7.63 -9.40 3.30
N PHE A 7 -7.81 -8.52 4.28
CA PHE A 7 -6.85 -7.48 4.69
C PHE A 7 -6.52 -7.60 6.16
N CYS A 8 -5.64 -8.52 6.51
CA CYS A 8 -5.38 -8.90 7.91
C CYS A 8 -3.91 -8.75 8.34
N PHE A 9 -2.99 -8.43 7.43
CA PHE A 9 -1.58 -8.34 7.75
C PHE A 9 -1.15 -6.89 8.01
N TYR A 10 -0.86 -6.59 9.28
CA TYR A 10 -0.35 -5.31 9.74
C TYR A 10 0.69 -5.51 10.83
N TYR A 11 1.82 -4.79 10.76
CA TYR A 11 2.74 -4.73 11.89
C TYR A 11 2.13 -3.91 13.02
N ARG A 12 2.00 -4.52 14.20
CA ARG A 12 1.44 -3.84 15.38
C ARG A 12 2.21 -2.57 15.73
N ASP A 13 3.51 -2.57 15.53
CA ASP A 13 4.36 -1.40 15.82
C ASP A 13 4.08 -0.25 14.86
N ASN A 14 3.72 -0.53 13.59
CA ASN A 14 3.28 0.48 12.65
C ASN A 14 1.99 1.16 13.12
N LEU A 15 1.00 0.38 13.53
CA LEU A 15 -0.28 0.90 14.01
C LEU A 15 -0.09 1.75 15.28
N ARG A 16 0.70 1.25 16.25
CA ARG A 16 1.04 2.01 17.45
C ARG A 16 1.76 3.32 17.16
N MET A 17 2.59 3.35 16.14
CA MET A 17 3.28 4.56 15.74
C MET A 17 2.33 5.59 15.13
N LEU A 18 1.38 5.17 14.27
CA LEU A 18 0.32 6.05 13.77
C LEU A 18 -0.49 6.65 14.93
N GLU A 19 -0.96 5.83 15.87
CA GLU A 19 -1.69 6.27 17.06
C GLU A 19 -0.84 7.20 17.96
N HIS A 20 0.45 6.90 18.12
CA HIS A 20 1.37 7.74 18.91
C HIS A 20 1.52 9.15 18.31
N TYR A 21 1.46 9.29 17.00
CA TYR A 21 1.49 10.57 16.32
C TYR A 21 0.09 11.20 16.12
N GLY A 22 -0.95 10.67 16.76
CA GLY A 22 -2.27 11.28 16.87
C GLY A 22 -3.32 10.77 15.87
N ALA A 23 -3.02 9.70 15.11
CA ALA A 23 -4.04 9.10 14.25
C ALA A 23 -5.08 8.33 15.06
N GLU A 24 -6.34 8.51 14.72
CA GLU A 24 -7.44 7.63 15.13
C GLU A 24 -7.68 6.58 14.05
N LEU A 25 -7.55 5.30 14.41
CA LEU A 25 -7.71 4.19 13.47
C LEU A 25 -9.18 3.75 13.41
N VAL A 26 -9.88 4.16 12.37
CA VAL A 26 -11.23 3.71 12.05
C VAL A 26 -11.15 2.50 11.12
N PHE A 27 -11.80 1.40 11.48
CA PHE A 27 -11.76 0.16 10.69
C PHE A 27 -12.95 0.07 9.76
N PHE A 28 -12.72 -0.52 8.59
CA PHE A 28 -13.77 -0.90 7.63
C PHE A 28 -13.39 -2.21 6.95
N SER A 29 -14.37 -2.89 6.39
CA SER A 29 -14.20 -4.16 5.70
C SER A 29 -14.48 -4.01 4.20
N PRO A 30 -13.47 -4.11 3.32
CA PRO A 30 -13.72 -4.20 1.89
C PRO A 30 -14.63 -5.36 1.46
N LEU A 31 -14.71 -6.42 2.26
CA LEU A 31 -15.58 -7.57 1.98
C LEU A 31 -17.05 -7.35 2.40
N HIS A 32 -17.28 -6.63 3.51
CA HIS A 32 -18.59 -6.65 4.19
C HIS A 32 -19.28 -5.29 4.26
N ASP A 33 -18.53 -4.18 4.17
CA ASP A 33 -19.09 -2.85 4.20
C ASP A 33 -19.44 -2.37 2.78
N GLU A 34 -20.48 -1.54 2.64
CA GLU A 34 -20.88 -1.03 1.33
C GLU A 34 -20.04 0.15 0.85
N LYS A 35 -19.44 0.93 1.75
CA LYS A 35 -18.64 2.12 1.43
C LYS A 35 -17.60 2.41 2.52
N LEU A 36 -16.66 3.29 2.20
CA LEU A 36 -15.73 3.84 3.19
C LEU A 36 -16.47 4.57 4.32
N PRO A 37 -15.93 4.57 5.56
CA PRO A 37 -16.46 5.40 6.65
C PRO A 37 -16.47 6.88 6.26
N GLU A 38 -17.42 7.61 6.82
CA GLU A 38 -17.49 9.06 6.64
C GLU A 38 -16.42 9.79 7.47
N ASN A 39 -16.02 10.97 7.03
CA ASN A 39 -15.06 11.84 7.72
C ASN A 39 -13.70 11.17 7.96
N ILE A 40 -13.21 10.39 7.01
CA ILE A 40 -11.83 9.88 7.03
C ILE A 40 -10.91 10.85 6.29
N HIS A 41 -9.69 10.99 6.79
CA HIS A 41 -8.68 11.91 6.24
C HIS A 41 -7.50 11.18 5.61
N GLY A 42 -7.50 9.85 5.68
CA GLY A 42 -6.51 8.99 5.06
C GLY A 42 -6.96 7.54 4.98
N LEU A 43 -6.40 6.80 4.05
CA LEU A 43 -6.74 5.40 3.78
C LEU A 43 -5.51 4.50 3.94
N LEU A 44 -5.65 3.42 4.72
CA LEU A 44 -4.62 2.40 4.86
C LEU A 44 -5.18 1.05 4.40
N LEU A 45 -4.62 0.52 3.31
CA LEU A 45 -4.90 -0.79 2.75
C LEU A 45 -3.67 -1.68 2.97
N GLY A 46 -3.70 -2.51 4.00
CA GLY A 46 -2.57 -3.38 4.34
C GLY A 46 -2.51 -4.66 3.55
N GLY A 47 -1.60 -5.51 3.94
CA GLY A 47 -1.44 -6.82 3.36
C GLY A 47 -2.52 -7.81 3.78
N GLY A 48 -2.47 -8.98 3.20
CA GLY A 48 -3.41 -10.06 3.43
C GLY A 48 -3.48 -10.98 2.21
N TYR A 49 -4.67 -11.50 1.95
CA TYR A 49 -4.91 -12.52 0.93
C TYR A 49 -6.13 -12.17 0.08
N PRO A 50 -6.14 -11.00 -0.63
CA PRO A 50 -7.29 -10.60 -1.44
C PRO A 50 -7.61 -11.62 -2.54
N GLU A 51 -6.63 -12.36 -3.03
CA GLU A 51 -6.80 -13.40 -4.02
C GLU A 51 -7.70 -14.56 -3.56
N LEU A 52 -7.76 -14.83 -2.26
CA LEU A 52 -8.65 -15.88 -1.70
C LEU A 52 -10.11 -15.42 -1.63
N TYR A 53 -10.33 -14.12 -1.70
CA TYR A 53 -11.64 -13.47 -1.60
C TYR A 53 -11.96 -12.64 -2.85
N ALA A 54 -11.24 -12.87 -3.95
CA ALA A 54 -11.28 -12.03 -5.14
C ALA A 54 -12.69 -11.90 -5.72
N LYS A 55 -13.47 -13.00 -5.74
CA LYS A 55 -14.87 -12.98 -6.16
C LYS A 55 -15.75 -12.08 -5.28
N GLN A 56 -15.59 -12.16 -3.96
CA GLN A 56 -16.39 -11.33 -3.03
C GLN A 56 -15.99 -9.85 -3.14
N LEU A 57 -14.70 -9.56 -3.32
CA LEU A 57 -14.21 -8.20 -3.57
C LEU A 57 -14.74 -7.64 -4.90
N GLU A 58 -14.80 -8.48 -5.96
CA GLU A 58 -15.41 -8.11 -7.24
C GLU A 58 -16.90 -7.81 -7.10
N GLU A 59 -17.65 -8.65 -6.38
CA GLU A 59 -19.09 -8.50 -6.16
C GLU A 59 -19.45 -7.25 -5.33
N ASN A 60 -18.52 -6.74 -4.50
CA ASN A 60 -18.72 -5.52 -3.73
C ASN A 60 -18.39 -4.26 -4.55
N GLU A 61 -19.17 -4.02 -5.60
CA GLU A 61 -18.99 -2.88 -6.51
C GLU A 61 -19.07 -1.53 -5.82
N SER A 62 -19.94 -1.39 -4.82
CA SER A 62 -20.13 -0.14 -4.08
C SER A 62 -18.90 0.26 -3.31
N MET A 63 -18.24 -0.69 -2.62
CA MET A 63 -16.98 -0.43 -1.91
C MET A 63 -15.84 -0.12 -2.88
N ARG A 64 -15.69 -0.90 -3.98
CA ARG A 64 -14.68 -0.62 -5.01
C ARG A 64 -14.82 0.79 -5.57
N LYS A 65 -16.05 1.21 -5.89
CA LYS A 65 -16.36 2.55 -6.36
C LYS A 65 -16.03 3.61 -5.31
N SER A 66 -16.42 3.39 -4.05
CA SER A 66 -16.14 4.31 -2.94
C SER A 66 -14.64 4.54 -2.74
N ILE A 67 -13.83 3.47 -2.80
CA ILE A 67 -12.36 3.57 -2.72
C ILE A 67 -11.81 4.34 -3.93
N LYS A 68 -12.24 3.99 -5.14
CA LYS A 68 -11.77 4.64 -6.37
C LYS A 68 -12.04 6.14 -6.35
N GLU A 69 -13.28 6.54 -6.05
CA GLU A 69 -13.67 7.95 -5.97
C GLU A 69 -12.86 8.72 -4.92
N ALA A 70 -12.62 8.13 -3.74
CA ALA A 70 -11.83 8.75 -2.70
C ALA A 70 -10.37 8.98 -3.12
N LEU A 71 -9.75 7.98 -3.78
CA LEU A 71 -8.37 8.09 -4.25
C LEU A 71 -8.21 9.00 -5.48
N GLU A 72 -9.21 9.05 -6.37
CA GLU A 72 -9.27 10.04 -7.47
C GLU A 72 -9.41 11.48 -6.93
N GLN A 73 -10.00 11.65 -5.74
CA GLN A 73 -10.06 12.92 -5.01
C GLN A 73 -8.81 13.19 -4.16
N GLN A 74 -7.74 12.42 -4.39
CA GLN A 74 -6.44 12.58 -3.72
C GLN A 74 -6.49 12.35 -2.19
N LEU A 75 -7.39 11.48 -1.69
CA LEU A 75 -7.36 11.08 -0.29
C LEU A 75 -6.00 10.44 0.02
N PRO A 76 -5.23 10.96 0.99
CA PRO A 76 -3.94 10.41 1.36
C PRO A 76 -4.02 8.91 1.66
N SER A 77 -3.14 8.10 1.06
CA SER A 77 -3.28 6.65 1.14
C SER A 77 -1.98 5.88 1.13
N LEU A 78 -1.96 4.80 1.89
CA LEU A 78 -0.92 3.78 1.89
C LEU A 78 -1.54 2.45 1.48
N ALA A 79 -0.95 1.75 0.49
CA ALA A 79 -1.38 0.42 0.08
C ALA A 79 -0.18 -0.54 -0.02
N GLU A 80 -0.20 -1.60 0.77
CA GLU A 80 0.88 -2.56 0.87
C GLU A 80 0.43 -3.95 0.44
N CYS A 81 1.20 -4.63 -0.41
CA CYS A 81 1.02 -6.01 -0.84
C CYS A 81 -0.43 -6.33 -1.26
N GLY A 82 -1.23 -6.98 -0.43
CA GLY A 82 -2.65 -7.28 -0.73
C GLY A 82 -3.48 -6.02 -1.01
N GLY A 83 -3.25 -4.94 -0.26
CA GLY A 83 -3.90 -3.65 -0.51
C GLY A 83 -3.50 -3.05 -1.85
N PHE A 84 -2.23 -3.16 -2.23
CA PHE A 84 -1.74 -2.76 -3.55
C PHE A 84 -2.37 -3.62 -4.66
N MET A 85 -2.45 -4.94 -4.48
CA MET A 85 -3.12 -5.84 -5.43
C MET A 85 -4.59 -5.44 -5.66
N TYR A 86 -5.30 -5.05 -4.61
CA TYR A 86 -6.70 -4.63 -4.68
C TYR A 86 -6.91 -3.30 -5.43
N LEU A 87 -5.90 -2.43 -5.52
CA LEU A 87 -6.00 -1.16 -6.27
C LEU A 87 -5.93 -1.32 -7.78
N HIS A 88 -5.54 -2.48 -8.31
CA HIS A 88 -5.43 -2.75 -9.75
C HIS A 88 -6.80 -2.79 -10.45
N ASP A 89 -6.80 -2.76 -11.78
CA ASP A 89 -7.99 -3.04 -12.57
C ASP A 89 -8.46 -4.46 -12.37
N THR A 90 -7.51 -5.41 -12.41
CA THR A 90 -7.82 -6.84 -12.30
C THR A 90 -6.82 -7.61 -11.45
N LEU A 91 -7.31 -8.72 -10.88
CA LEU A 91 -6.51 -9.72 -10.20
C LEU A 91 -6.83 -11.10 -10.77
N THR A 92 -5.79 -11.80 -11.26
CA THR A 92 -5.90 -13.18 -11.76
C THR A 92 -5.37 -14.15 -10.72
N ASP A 93 -6.21 -15.05 -10.26
CA ASP A 93 -5.92 -16.03 -9.21
C ASP A 93 -5.05 -17.22 -9.68
N ARG A 94 -4.86 -18.21 -8.79
CA ARG A 94 -4.06 -19.42 -9.07
C ARG A 94 -4.68 -20.33 -10.11
N GLU A 95 -5.99 -20.30 -10.24
CA GLU A 95 -6.79 -21.07 -11.18
C GLU A 95 -6.87 -20.40 -12.55
N GLY A 96 -6.32 -19.17 -12.69
CA GLY A 96 -6.36 -18.39 -13.90
C GLY A 96 -7.67 -17.62 -14.09
N THR A 97 -8.48 -17.49 -13.06
CA THR A 97 -9.71 -16.70 -13.09
C THR A 97 -9.37 -15.24 -12.77
N THR A 98 -9.87 -14.34 -13.61
CA THR A 98 -9.64 -12.91 -13.49
C THR A 98 -10.86 -12.22 -12.88
N TYR A 99 -10.64 -11.38 -11.89
CA TYR A 99 -11.64 -10.62 -11.15
C TYR A 99 -11.38 -9.13 -11.23
N GLN A 100 -12.45 -8.34 -11.30
CA GLN A 100 -12.36 -6.88 -11.24
C GLN A 100 -12.04 -6.42 -9.82
N MET A 101 -11.05 -5.52 -9.70
CA MET A 101 -10.64 -4.92 -8.43
C MET A 101 -11.04 -3.43 -8.37
N ALA A 102 -10.43 -2.62 -7.53
CA ALA A 102 -10.82 -1.23 -7.34
C ALA A 102 -10.60 -0.34 -8.57
N GLY A 103 -9.73 -0.72 -9.50
CA GLY A 103 -9.54 -0.03 -10.77
C GLY A 103 -8.93 1.37 -10.63
N VAL A 104 -8.07 1.57 -9.64
CA VAL A 104 -7.32 2.82 -9.41
C VAL A 104 -6.03 2.83 -10.21
N ILE A 105 -5.35 1.69 -10.25
CA ILE A 105 -4.12 1.49 -11.03
C ILE A 105 -4.51 0.77 -12.32
N PRO A 106 -4.33 1.38 -13.51
CA PRO A 106 -4.70 0.77 -14.79
C PRO A 106 -3.71 -0.34 -15.17
N ALA A 107 -3.73 -1.43 -14.44
CA ALA A 107 -2.80 -2.54 -14.53
C ALA A 107 -3.44 -3.85 -14.05
N GLU A 108 -2.76 -4.94 -14.32
CA GLU A 108 -3.17 -6.29 -13.94
C GLU A 108 -2.22 -6.85 -12.87
N CYS A 109 -2.78 -7.50 -11.86
CA CYS A 109 -2.03 -8.28 -10.88
C CYS A 109 -2.34 -9.77 -11.10
N GLN A 110 -1.32 -10.64 -11.21
CA GLN A 110 -1.52 -12.04 -11.54
C GLN A 110 -0.64 -12.98 -10.73
N TYR A 111 -1.12 -14.20 -10.50
CA TYR A 111 -0.36 -15.26 -9.88
C TYR A 111 0.73 -15.79 -10.81
N MET A 112 1.97 -15.85 -10.31
CA MET A 112 3.15 -16.20 -11.12
C MET A 112 3.56 -17.67 -11.02
N GLY A 113 2.82 -18.50 -10.30
CA GLY A 113 3.18 -19.92 -10.10
C GLY A 113 4.43 -20.16 -9.26
N LYS A 114 5.12 -19.11 -8.85
CA LYS A 114 6.36 -19.16 -8.07
C LYS A 114 6.47 -17.92 -7.19
N LEU A 115 7.32 -18.00 -6.16
CA LEU A 115 7.65 -16.86 -5.33
C LEU A 115 8.37 -15.77 -6.14
N VAL A 116 7.79 -14.57 -6.23
CA VAL A 116 8.34 -13.44 -7.01
C VAL A 116 9.39 -12.71 -6.20
N ARG A 117 9.06 -12.35 -4.96
CA ARG A 117 9.94 -11.67 -4.02
C ARG A 117 9.83 -12.29 -2.63
N PHE A 118 10.95 -12.27 -1.90
CA PHE A 118 11.00 -12.80 -0.53
C PHE A 118 12.08 -12.13 0.30
N GLY A 119 11.71 -11.79 1.53
CA GLY A 119 12.60 -11.39 2.62
C GLY A 119 12.82 -9.88 2.73
N TYR A 120 13.74 -9.49 3.60
CA TYR A 120 13.96 -8.11 3.97
C TYR A 120 14.60 -7.30 2.84
N VAL A 121 14.21 -6.04 2.75
CA VAL A 121 14.73 -5.03 1.83
C VAL A 121 14.86 -3.69 2.54
N GLU A 122 15.72 -2.83 2.01
CA GLU A 122 15.69 -1.40 2.26
C GLU A 122 15.08 -0.72 1.05
N VAL A 123 14.03 0.07 1.26
CA VAL A 123 13.36 0.85 0.23
C VAL A 123 13.89 2.27 0.32
N GLN A 124 14.56 2.70 -0.74
CA GLN A 124 14.99 4.09 -0.91
C GLN A 124 13.79 4.91 -1.34
N LEU A 125 13.46 5.93 -0.54
CA LEU A 125 12.36 6.85 -0.79
C LEU A 125 12.71 7.86 -1.90
N PRO A 126 11.70 8.42 -2.61
CA PRO A 126 11.92 9.51 -3.53
C PRO A 126 12.55 10.71 -2.82
N GLN A 127 13.46 11.39 -3.51
CA GLN A 127 14.13 12.56 -2.96
C GLN A 127 13.12 13.67 -2.66
N GLY A 128 13.11 14.16 -1.43
CA GLY A 128 12.21 15.24 -1.00
C GLY A 128 10.80 14.78 -0.59
N LEU A 129 10.53 13.46 -0.53
CA LEU A 129 9.23 12.96 -0.08
C LEU A 129 8.94 13.39 1.38
N THR A 130 9.87 13.17 2.29
CA THR A 130 9.69 13.41 3.72
C THR A 130 10.24 14.74 4.22
N GLU A 131 10.98 15.48 3.40
CA GLU A 131 11.52 16.80 3.75
C GLU A 131 11.37 17.81 2.62
N LYS A 132 10.60 18.87 2.85
CA LYS A 132 10.63 20.08 2.02
C LYS A 132 11.85 20.93 2.40
N GLY A 133 12.88 20.93 1.54
CA GLY A 133 13.76 22.09 1.44
C GLY A 133 15.05 22.12 2.26
N THR A 134 15.76 21.00 2.47
CA THR A 134 17.18 21.08 2.85
C THR A 134 18.03 20.36 1.80
N ALA A 135 18.71 21.17 0.99
CA ALA A 135 19.58 20.73 -0.10
C ALA A 135 20.87 20.01 0.34
N GLU A 136 20.97 19.59 1.60
CA GLU A 136 22.22 19.09 2.18
C GLU A 136 22.07 17.73 2.88
N ARG A 137 21.48 16.72 2.20
CA ARG A 137 21.65 15.34 2.68
C ARG A 137 22.44 14.51 1.69
N PRO A 138 23.62 13.98 2.10
CA PRO A 138 24.46 13.14 1.25
C PRO A 138 23.88 11.75 1.00
N GLU A 139 22.94 11.27 1.82
CA GLU A 139 22.38 9.92 1.73
C GLU A 139 20.87 9.94 1.49
N PRO A 140 20.37 9.12 0.55
CA PRO A 140 18.94 8.98 0.32
C PRO A 140 18.25 8.37 1.54
N GLU A 141 17.04 8.85 1.85
CA GLU A 141 16.22 8.30 2.91
C GLU A 141 15.80 6.87 2.58
N LYS A 142 15.86 6.01 3.59
CA LYS A 142 15.54 4.58 3.44
C LYS A 142 14.64 4.10 4.56
N ILE A 143 13.62 3.35 4.19
CA ILE A 143 12.75 2.64 5.12
C ILE A 143 12.96 1.12 4.98
N LYS A 144 13.01 0.41 6.10
CA LYS A 144 13.08 -1.06 6.09
C LYS A 144 11.73 -1.63 5.70
N ALA A 145 11.76 -2.71 4.92
CA ALA A 145 10.56 -3.40 4.49
C ALA A 145 10.80 -4.91 4.36
N HIS A 146 9.71 -5.63 4.16
CA HIS A 146 9.71 -7.04 3.86
C HIS A 146 8.81 -7.31 2.66
N GLU A 147 9.20 -8.23 1.79
CA GLU A 147 8.36 -8.72 0.69
C GLU A 147 8.17 -10.23 0.83
N PHE A 148 6.94 -10.67 0.56
CA PHE A 148 6.61 -12.08 0.45
C PHE A 148 5.35 -12.23 -0.42
N HIS A 149 5.54 -12.42 -1.74
CA HIS A 149 4.39 -12.52 -2.65
C HIS A 149 4.67 -13.45 -3.83
N TYR A 150 3.60 -14.14 -4.26
CA TYR A 150 3.54 -15.01 -5.44
C TYR A 150 2.85 -14.35 -6.62
N PHE A 151 2.33 -13.14 -6.42
CA PHE A 151 1.70 -12.33 -7.44
C PHE A 151 2.69 -11.29 -7.96
N ASP A 152 2.49 -10.85 -9.19
CA ASP A 152 3.24 -9.74 -9.77
C ASP A 152 2.29 -8.80 -10.49
N SER A 153 2.69 -7.55 -10.64
CA SER A 153 1.92 -6.52 -11.32
C SER A 153 2.57 -6.18 -12.66
N THR A 154 1.76 -5.82 -13.65
CA THR A 154 2.25 -5.20 -14.88
C THR A 154 2.71 -3.75 -14.67
N ALA A 155 2.41 -3.16 -13.48
CA ALA A 155 2.83 -1.82 -13.07
C ALA A 155 3.24 -1.81 -11.58
N ASN A 156 4.45 -2.24 -11.27
CA ASN A 156 4.99 -2.30 -9.89
C ASN A 156 5.37 -0.94 -9.29
N GLY A 157 5.29 0.15 -10.07
CA GLY A 157 5.81 1.45 -9.71
C GLY A 157 7.33 1.59 -9.95
N GLU A 158 7.79 2.82 -10.05
CA GLU A 158 9.19 3.12 -10.35
C GLU A 158 9.79 4.22 -9.46
N ASP A 159 9.00 4.73 -8.50
CA ASP A 159 9.39 5.90 -7.70
C ASP A 159 10.34 5.57 -6.56
N CYS A 160 10.42 4.29 -6.18
CA CYS A 160 11.33 3.80 -5.14
C CYS A 160 12.24 2.70 -5.67
N ILE A 161 13.33 2.45 -4.93
CA ILE A 161 14.26 1.35 -5.19
C ILE A 161 14.34 0.46 -3.96
N ALA A 162 13.86 -0.77 -4.06
CA ALA A 162 14.09 -1.79 -3.06
C ALA A 162 15.44 -2.46 -3.27
N THR A 163 16.24 -2.62 -2.21
CA THR A 163 17.55 -3.24 -2.26
C THR A 163 17.68 -4.31 -1.18
N LYS A 164 18.17 -5.49 -1.56
CA LYS A 164 18.54 -6.55 -0.61
C LYS A 164 19.80 -6.16 0.16
N PRO A 165 19.75 -6.06 1.49
CA PRO A 165 20.90 -5.56 2.26
C PRO A 165 22.13 -6.46 2.19
N VAL A 166 21.95 -7.78 1.97
CA VAL A 166 23.06 -8.74 1.93
C VAL A 166 23.66 -8.90 0.53
N THR A 167 22.80 -8.95 -0.51
CA THR A 167 23.26 -9.27 -1.87
C THR A 167 23.43 -8.05 -2.76
N GLY A 168 22.90 -6.89 -2.36
CA GLY A 168 22.88 -5.68 -3.16
C GLY A 168 21.92 -5.73 -4.37
N ARG A 169 21.19 -6.84 -4.57
CA ARG A 169 20.20 -6.93 -5.65
C ARG A 169 19.12 -5.89 -5.43
N SER A 170 18.81 -5.10 -6.46
CA SER A 170 17.83 -4.03 -6.40
C SER A 170 16.84 -4.08 -7.56
N TRP A 171 15.69 -3.45 -7.36
CA TRP A 171 14.64 -3.27 -8.36
C TRP A 171 13.81 -2.02 -8.05
N LYS A 172 13.22 -1.46 -9.08
CA LYS A 172 12.24 -0.39 -8.94
C LYS A 172 10.93 -0.95 -8.38
N CYS A 173 10.25 -0.16 -7.57
CA CYS A 173 8.98 -0.50 -6.94
C CYS A 173 8.26 0.76 -6.49
N ILE A 174 6.99 0.60 -6.09
CA ILE A 174 6.14 1.60 -5.45
C ILE A 174 5.80 2.76 -6.38
N HIS A 175 4.51 3.06 -6.43
CA HIS A 175 3.96 4.32 -6.91
C HIS A 175 3.91 5.28 -5.73
N ALA A 176 4.65 6.38 -5.79
CA ALA A 176 4.72 7.38 -4.73
C ALA A 176 4.46 8.78 -5.28
N SER A 177 3.64 9.54 -4.58
CA SER A 177 3.36 10.94 -4.86
C SER A 177 3.17 11.72 -3.55
N ASP A 178 2.65 12.94 -3.64
CA ASP A 178 2.34 13.75 -2.45
C ASP A 178 1.20 13.17 -1.61
N ASP A 179 0.33 12.35 -2.18
CA ASP A 179 -0.89 11.83 -1.55
C ASP A 179 -0.95 10.30 -1.43
N HIS A 180 -0.03 9.58 -2.05
CA HIS A 180 -0.07 8.11 -2.00
C HIS A 180 1.31 7.44 -1.99
N PHE A 181 1.30 6.18 -1.47
CA PHE A 181 2.45 5.30 -1.44
C PHE A 181 1.97 3.84 -1.56
N TRP A 182 2.03 3.26 -2.77
CA TRP A 182 1.42 1.98 -3.10
C TRP A 182 2.44 1.00 -3.71
N GLY A 183 2.56 -0.19 -3.16
CA GLY A 183 3.46 -1.21 -3.69
C GLY A 183 3.42 -2.54 -2.94
N PHE A 184 4.21 -3.51 -3.38
CA PHE A 184 4.31 -4.80 -2.71
C PHE A 184 5.05 -4.78 -1.36
N PRO A 185 6.09 -3.93 -1.13
CA PRO A 185 6.80 -3.95 0.14
C PRO A 185 5.91 -3.65 1.34
N HIS A 186 6.01 -4.46 2.39
CA HIS A 186 5.47 -4.17 3.71
C HIS A 186 6.47 -3.32 4.48
N LEU A 187 6.16 -2.06 4.68
CA LEU A 187 7.06 -1.10 5.32
C LEU A 187 7.08 -1.28 6.84
N TYR A 188 8.25 -1.11 7.44
CA TYR A 188 8.41 -1.06 8.89
C TYR A 188 8.60 0.38 9.35
N TYR A 189 7.50 1.06 9.68
CA TYR A 189 7.45 2.49 9.97
C TYR A 189 8.41 2.94 11.09
N PRO A 190 8.66 2.14 12.16
CA PRO A 190 9.63 2.53 13.18
C PRO A 190 11.07 2.67 12.68
N SER A 191 11.40 2.16 11.51
CA SER A 191 12.73 2.33 10.93
C SER A 191 12.95 3.71 10.31
N ASP A 192 11.87 4.42 9.99
CA ASP A 192 11.88 5.81 9.54
C ASP A 192 10.61 6.56 10.01
N PRO A 193 10.63 7.11 11.23
CA PRO A 193 9.48 7.85 11.77
C PRO A 193 9.06 9.07 10.96
N LYS A 194 9.94 9.60 10.10
CA LYS A 194 9.61 10.74 9.24
C LYS A 194 8.59 10.37 8.17
N PHE A 195 8.62 9.11 7.71
CA PHE A 195 7.64 8.60 6.77
C PHE A 195 6.22 8.68 7.34
N VAL A 196 6.03 8.30 8.61
CA VAL A 196 4.73 8.40 9.29
C VAL A 196 4.28 9.86 9.43
N LYS A 197 5.19 10.75 9.83
CA LYS A 197 4.87 12.19 9.94
C LYS A 197 4.49 12.76 8.57
N TRP A 198 5.24 12.40 7.52
CA TRP A 198 4.93 12.77 6.15
C TRP A 198 3.50 12.37 5.77
N PHE A 199 3.09 11.15 6.07
CA PHE A 199 1.75 10.66 5.77
C PHE A 199 0.68 11.43 6.57
N LEU A 200 0.86 11.57 7.88
CA LEU A 200 -0.11 12.24 8.75
C LEU A 200 -0.27 13.74 8.43
N GLU A 201 0.80 14.44 8.10
CA GLU A 201 0.73 15.83 7.65
C GLU A 201 -0.14 16.03 6.40
N ARG A 202 -0.27 15.00 5.57
CA ARG A 202 -1.16 15.03 4.40
C ARG A 202 -2.60 14.78 4.80
N THR A 203 -2.82 13.84 5.72
CA THR A 203 -4.18 13.59 6.24
C THR A 203 -4.76 14.83 6.95
N GLU A 204 -3.94 15.61 7.65
CA GLU A 204 -4.35 16.86 8.30
C GLU A 204 -4.86 17.93 7.32
N LYS A 205 -4.43 17.92 6.07
CA LYS A 205 -4.89 18.87 5.04
C LYS A 205 -6.26 18.52 4.45
N HIS A 206 -6.77 17.35 4.76
CA HIS A 206 -8.09 16.85 4.34
C HIS A 206 -9.16 16.96 5.44
N ILE A 207 -8.82 17.63 6.58
CA ILE A 207 -9.76 17.94 7.68
C ILE A 207 -10.69 19.08 7.31
#